data_372cba546ac019064c13cd4d9a940405
#
_entry.id   372cba546ac019064c13cd4d9a940405
#
_cell.length_a   1.000
_cell.length_b   1.000
_cell.length_c   1.000
_cell.angle_alpha   90.00
_cell.angle_beta   90.00
_cell.angle_gamma   90.00
#
_symmetry.space_group_name_H-M   'P 1'
#
loop_
_entity.id
_entity.type
_entity.pdbx_description
1 polymer ?
#
loop_
_entity_poly.entity_id
_entity_poly.type
_entity_poly.pdbx_seq_one_letter_code
_entity_poly.pdbx_strand_id
1 'polypeptide(L)'
;MRQILRWEFLLVKRFFRKKSFLFLCLLLPLLGLFLRLGSRGESGILRIGLVTEEKEGQLPEVNRRVADRLLTGDTVLRIERVADERRAREQLRNGRLDAAWILPSDLEARIEKRAGGKNIPLVTVLEREDSAVVLLSREVLYRALYPEISESVYRSFLTEKFSLQPDSPTVRQELDARYAAVKIDGELISYENAAGQTVRRQSYLRSPLRGLGALWLLLMSFVALLYFLDDRRKGLFAFAPAAAERRFALRYLLAVQAVASLGLLALLFAGGLLQSAGREALSLLCLNLLVLLFVSVIGALTRGRQEILLALLLPLLLLCLLGAPVFLDLGIRALELVNPLYYYLKLAAGTLAPVVEL
;
A
#
# COMPACT_ATOMS: atom_id res chain seq x y z
N MET A 1 -44.30 -3.71 -5.56
CA MET A 1 -42.92 -3.81 -5.99
C MET A 1 -42.54 -2.78 -7.07
N ARG A 2 -43.26 -2.67 -8.20
CA ARG A 2 -42.97 -1.70 -9.29
C ARG A 2 -43.00 -0.22 -8.86
N GLN A 3 -43.88 0.20 -7.95
CA GLN A 3 -43.93 1.58 -7.46
C GLN A 3 -42.73 1.96 -6.59
N ILE A 4 -42.23 1.01 -5.79
CA ILE A 4 -41.04 1.21 -4.94
C ILE A 4 -39.82 1.40 -5.83
N LEU A 5 -39.61 0.56 -6.83
CA LEU A 5 -38.49 0.67 -7.79
C LEU A 5 -38.55 1.98 -8.58
N ARG A 6 -39.73 2.44 -9.00
CA ARG A 6 -39.88 3.74 -9.65
C ARG A 6 -39.48 4.90 -8.73
N TRP A 7 -39.86 4.82 -7.47
CA TRP A 7 -39.54 5.84 -6.50
C TRP A 7 -38.02 5.90 -6.23
N GLU A 8 -37.38 4.75 -6.04
CA GLU A 8 -35.90 4.65 -5.87
C GLU A 8 -35.17 5.22 -7.10
N PHE A 9 -35.63 4.88 -8.31
CA PHE A 9 -35.06 5.42 -9.55
C PHE A 9 -35.21 6.94 -9.64
N LEU A 10 -36.34 7.50 -9.29
CA LEU A 10 -36.56 8.95 -9.28
C LEU A 10 -35.68 9.63 -8.24
N LEU A 11 -35.47 9.01 -7.10
CA LEU A 11 -34.58 9.51 -6.03
C LEU A 11 -33.13 9.53 -6.48
N VAL A 12 -32.63 8.47 -7.07
CA VAL A 12 -31.28 8.40 -7.65
C VAL A 12 -31.11 9.46 -8.74
N LYS A 13 -32.08 9.56 -9.67
CA LYS A 13 -32.08 10.60 -10.73
C LYS A 13 -32.03 12.01 -10.14
N ARG A 14 -32.70 12.27 -9.02
CA ARG A 14 -32.69 13.54 -8.32
C ARG A 14 -31.30 13.85 -7.72
N PHE A 15 -30.62 12.84 -7.13
CA PHE A 15 -29.26 13.02 -6.62
C PHE A 15 -28.29 13.38 -7.73
N PHE A 16 -28.33 12.71 -8.86
CA PHE A 16 -27.47 13.01 -10.01
C PHE A 16 -27.74 14.41 -10.63
N ARG A 17 -28.85 15.04 -10.35
CA ARG A 17 -29.09 16.45 -10.70
C ARG A 17 -28.36 17.45 -9.80
N LYS A 18 -27.96 17.03 -8.59
CA LYS A 18 -27.17 17.89 -7.68
C LYS A 18 -25.71 17.86 -8.08
N LYS A 19 -25.16 19.00 -8.51
CA LYS A 19 -23.76 19.12 -8.96
C LYS A 19 -22.75 18.61 -7.91
N SER A 20 -23.02 18.89 -6.62
CA SER A 20 -22.18 18.44 -5.51
C SER A 20 -22.16 16.91 -5.37
N PHE A 21 -23.29 16.24 -5.59
CA PHE A 21 -23.35 14.79 -5.55
C PHE A 21 -22.60 14.18 -6.72
N LEU A 22 -22.78 14.71 -7.92
CA LEU A 22 -22.08 14.25 -9.12
C LEU A 22 -20.58 14.41 -8.99
N PHE A 23 -20.10 15.55 -8.45
CA PHE A 23 -18.70 15.76 -8.15
C PHE A 23 -18.15 14.73 -7.18
N LEU A 24 -18.85 14.47 -6.07
CA LEU A 24 -18.45 13.45 -5.10
C LEU A 24 -18.45 12.03 -5.71
N CYS A 25 -19.45 11.68 -6.54
CA CYS A 25 -19.48 10.39 -7.21
C CYS A 25 -18.31 10.18 -8.19
N LEU A 26 -17.91 11.23 -8.90
CA LEU A 26 -16.80 11.16 -9.87
C LEU A 26 -15.43 11.19 -9.20
N LEU A 27 -15.31 11.74 -8.01
CA LEU A 27 -14.03 11.92 -7.32
C LEU A 27 -13.29 10.59 -7.14
N LEU A 28 -13.96 9.55 -6.68
CA LEU A 28 -13.33 8.24 -6.42
C LEU A 28 -12.94 7.48 -7.70
N PRO A 29 -13.81 7.33 -8.72
CA PRO A 29 -13.42 6.74 -10.00
C PRO A 29 -12.31 7.50 -10.71
N LEU A 30 -12.32 8.84 -10.65
CA LEU A 30 -11.24 9.67 -11.22
C LEU A 30 -9.93 9.46 -10.47
N LEU A 31 -9.96 9.38 -9.14
CA LEU A 31 -8.78 9.03 -8.35
C LEU A 31 -8.24 7.65 -8.74
N GLY A 32 -9.10 6.65 -8.90
CA GLY A 32 -8.71 5.32 -9.36
C GLY A 32 -8.12 5.32 -10.76
N LEU A 33 -8.71 6.10 -11.67
CA LEU A 33 -8.19 6.28 -13.03
C LEU A 33 -6.83 7.00 -13.03
N PHE A 34 -6.68 8.06 -12.25
CA PHE A 34 -5.43 8.80 -12.08
C PHE A 34 -4.32 7.90 -11.54
N LEU A 35 -4.63 7.10 -10.51
CA LEU A 35 -3.68 6.12 -9.97
C LEU A 35 -3.31 5.05 -10.99
N ARG A 36 -4.27 4.57 -11.80
CA ARG A 36 -4.00 3.60 -12.87
C ARG A 36 -3.16 4.20 -14.00
N LEU A 37 -3.41 5.44 -14.38
CA LEU A 37 -2.62 6.15 -15.40
C LEU A 37 -1.22 6.48 -14.86
N GLY A 38 -1.13 6.89 -13.60
CA GLY A 38 0.14 7.14 -12.92
C GLY A 38 0.94 5.87 -12.66
N SER A 39 0.27 4.73 -12.43
CA SER A 39 0.93 3.42 -12.24
C SER A 39 1.26 2.70 -13.55
N ARG A 40 0.78 3.16 -14.70
CA ARG A 40 1.26 2.70 -16.01
C ARG A 40 2.69 3.14 -16.33
N GLY A 41 3.20 4.15 -15.59
CA GLY A 41 4.63 4.40 -15.48
C GLY A 41 5.16 3.62 -14.29
N GLU A 42 5.48 2.36 -14.52
CA GLU A 42 6.34 1.48 -13.72
C GLU A 42 6.41 1.76 -12.19
N SER A 43 5.92 0.82 -11.45
CA SER A 43 5.77 0.84 -9.98
C SER A 43 7.09 0.96 -9.22
N GLY A 44 7.43 2.15 -8.80
CA GLY A 44 8.51 2.39 -7.84
C GLY A 44 8.34 3.77 -7.20
N ILE A 45 8.36 3.82 -5.88
CA ILE A 45 8.30 5.09 -5.12
C ILE A 45 9.59 5.88 -5.31
N LEU A 46 10.71 5.18 -5.54
CA LEU A 46 12.03 5.75 -5.76
C LEU A 46 12.60 5.26 -7.08
N ARG A 47 13.16 6.19 -7.85
CA ARG A 47 13.91 5.88 -9.07
C ARG A 47 15.39 5.90 -8.76
N ILE A 48 16.04 4.75 -8.92
CA ILE A 48 17.46 4.58 -8.61
C ILE A 48 18.20 4.23 -9.90
N GLY A 49 19.21 5.01 -10.21
CA GLY A 49 20.12 4.70 -11.30
C GLY A 49 21.20 3.73 -10.84
N LEU A 50 21.37 2.61 -11.52
CA LEU A 50 22.45 1.67 -11.30
C LEU A 50 23.50 1.87 -12.38
N VAL A 51 24.67 2.33 -11.96
CA VAL A 51 25.86 2.46 -12.81
C VAL A 51 26.80 1.33 -12.46
N THR A 52 27.22 0.57 -13.47
CA THR A 52 28.23 -0.49 -13.33
C THR A 52 29.44 -0.11 -14.15
N GLU A 53 30.56 0.09 -13.48
CA GLU A 53 31.82 0.37 -14.18
C GLU A 53 32.37 -0.92 -14.82
N GLU A 54 32.75 -0.82 -16.08
CA GLU A 54 33.38 -1.92 -16.83
C GLU A 54 34.89 -1.90 -16.62
N LYS A 55 35.47 -3.07 -16.60
CA LYS A 55 36.92 -3.27 -16.63
C LYS A 55 37.32 -3.86 -17.96
N GLU A 56 38.15 -3.14 -18.73
CA GLU A 56 38.60 -3.58 -20.08
C GLU A 56 37.45 -3.93 -21.04
N GLY A 57 36.31 -3.20 -20.94
CA GLY A 57 35.13 -3.44 -21.77
C GLY A 57 34.28 -4.66 -21.37
N GLN A 58 34.58 -5.27 -20.23
CA GLN A 58 33.83 -6.39 -19.67
C GLN A 58 33.29 -6.05 -18.28
N LEU A 59 32.07 -6.47 -18.02
CA LEU A 59 31.48 -6.34 -16.70
C LEU A 59 32.00 -7.47 -15.78
N PRO A 60 32.69 -7.14 -14.65
CA PRO A 60 33.14 -8.12 -13.70
C PRO A 60 32.00 -9.03 -13.22
N GLU A 61 32.27 -10.29 -12.98
CA GLU A 61 31.26 -11.28 -12.65
C GLU A 61 30.49 -10.95 -11.35
N VAL A 62 31.21 -10.46 -10.34
CA VAL A 62 30.61 -10.00 -9.08
C VAL A 62 29.64 -8.86 -9.33
N ASN A 63 30.04 -7.86 -10.15
CA ASN A 63 29.19 -6.72 -10.50
C ASN A 63 27.94 -7.19 -11.23
N ARG A 64 28.06 -8.17 -12.14
CA ARG A 64 26.93 -8.74 -12.87
C ARG A 64 25.95 -9.43 -11.91
N ARG A 65 26.44 -10.30 -11.00
CA ARG A 65 25.59 -10.97 -10.00
C ARG A 65 24.84 -10.00 -9.10
N VAL A 66 25.53 -8.97 -8.60
CA VAL A 66 24.92 -7.92 -7.76
C VAL A 66 23.90 -7.12 -8.55
N ALA A 67 24.22 -6.70 -9.78
CA ALA A 67 23.32 -5.96 -10.65
C ALA A 67 22.05 -6.78 -10.99
N ASP A 68 22.19 -8.05 -11.31
CA ASP A 68 21.07 -8.92 -11.63
C ASP A 68 20.15 -9.13 -10.41
N ARG A 69 20.71 -9.31 -9.19
CA ARG A 69 19.90 -9.36 -7.95
C ARG A 69 19.15 -8.06 -7.70
N LEU A 70 19.75 -6.91 -7.97
CA LEU A 70 19.10 -5.61 -7.82
C LEU A 70 17.97 -5.39 -8.83
N LEU A 71 18.18 -5.82 -10.08
CA LEU A 71 17.21 -5.61 -11.16
C LEU A 71 16.06 -6.62 -11.16
N THR A 72 16.30 -7.85 -10.68
CA THR A 72 15.27 -8.91 -10.61
C THR A 72 14.51 -8.92 -9.29
N GLY A 73 14.99 -8.21 -8.27
CA GLY A 73 14.35 -8.14 -6.96
C GLY A 73 12.97 -7.48 -7.04
N ASP A 74 11.93 -8.13 -6.47
CA ASP A 74 10.59 -7.54 -6.29
C ASP A 74 10.66 -6.47 -5.19
N THR A 75 11.08 -5.27 -5.56
CA THR A 75 11.26 -4.14 -4.64
C THR A 75 10.30 -3.00 -4.98
N VAL A 76 10.02 -2.17 -3.98
CA VAL A 76 9.29 -0.90 -4.15
C VAL A 76 10.11 0.12 -4.92
N LEU A 77 11.39 -0.20 -5.18
CA LEU A 77 12.35 0.63 -5.87
C LEU A 77 12.33 0.34 -7.37
N ARG A 78 12.31 1.38 -8.16
CA ARG A 78 12.55 1.28 -9.60
C ARG A 78 14.03 1.47 -9.86
N ILE A 79 14.72 0.37 -10.17
CA ILE A 79 16.15 0.40 -10.46
C ILE A 79 16.34 0.34 -11.98
N GLU A 80 17.00 1.35 -12.53
CA GLU A 80 17.28 1.46 -13.97
C GLU A 80 18.78 1.45 -14.20
N ARG A 81 19.24 0.74 -15.23
CA ARG A 81 20.63 0.81 -15.65
C ARG A 81 20.93 2.17 -16.29
N VAL A 82 21.99 2.82 -15.80
CA VAL A 82 22.50 4.09 -16.37
C VAL A 82 23.89 3.84 -16.91
N ALA A 83 24.18 4.35 -18.09
CA ALA A 83 25.39 4.02 -18.82
C ALA A 83 26.68 4.47 -18.11
N ASP A 84 26.65 5.64 -17.47
CA ASP A 84 27.84 6.22 -16.82
C ASP A 84 27.45 7.13 -15.65
N GLU A 85 28.42 7.42 -14.78
CA GLU A 85 28.26 8.30 -13.61
C GLU A 85 27.84 9.73 -14.04
N ARG A 86 28.34 10.23 -15.15
CA ARG A 86 28.03 11.59 -15.62
C ARG A 86 26.54 11.71 -15.95
N ARG A 87 25.98 10.74 -16.64
CA ARG A 87 24.55 10.68 -16.92
C ARG A 87 23.72 10.50 -15.65
N ALA A 88 24.18 9.68 -14.73
CA ALA A 88 23.49 9.52 -13.44
C ALA A 88 23.41 10.84 -12.67
N ARG A 89 24.52 11.60 -12.60
CA ARG A 89 24.56 12.94 -11.98
C ARG A 89 23.65 13.95 -12.70
N GLU A 90 23.59 13.91 -14.01
CA GLU A 90 22.69 14.77 -14.80
C GLU A 90 21.23 14.42 -14.54
N GLN A 91 20.88 13.14 -14.52
CA GLN A 91 19.51 12.68 -14.25
C GLN A 91 19.08 12.99 -12.80
N LEU A 92 19.98 12.93 -11.83
CA LEU A 92 19.76 13.37 -10.45
C LEU A 92 19.46 14.88 -10.40
N ARG A 93 20.26 15.72 -11.06
CA ARG A 93 20.04 17.18 -11.13
C ARG A 93 18.69 17.53 -11.77
N ASN A 94 18.30 16.79 -12.80
CA ASN A 94 17.05 16.99 -13.52
C ASN A 94 15.83 16.35 -12.83
N GLY A 95 16.00 15.75 -11.64
CA GLY A 95 14.92 15.11 -10.88
C GLY A 95 14.32 13.86 -11.54
N ARG A 96 15.04 13.26 -12.50
CA ARG A 96 14.64 11.98 -13.12
C ARG A 96 14.99 10.78 -12.27
N LEU A 97 16.04 10.89 -11.45
CA LEU A 97 16.44 9.92 -10.45
C LEU A 97 16.41 10.57 -9.06
N ASP A 98 16.15 9.79 -8.05
CA ASP A 98 16.18 10.19 -6.64
C ASP A 98 17.51 9.82 -5.98
N ALA A 99 18.10 8.69 -6.42
CA ALA A 99 19.45 8.26 -6.02
C ALA A 99 20.12 7.54 -7.19
N ALA A 100 21.46 7.38 -7.11
CA ALA A 100 22.22 6.54 -8.02
C ALA A 100 23.28 5.74 -7.26
N TRP A 101 23.42 4.48 -7.62
CA TRP A 101 24.40 3.56 -7.07
C TRP A 101 25.46 3.25 -8.11
N ILE A 102 26.72 3.47 -7.76
CA ILE A 102 27.86 3.23 -8.63
C ILE A 102 28.61 2.02 -8.10
N LEU A 103 28.57 0.94 -8.84
CA LEU A 103 29.35 -0.27 -8.59
C LEU A 103 30.70 -0.11 -9.28
N PRO A 104 31.82 0.00 -8.52
CA PRO A 104 33.15 0.17 -9.10
C PRO A 104 33.63 -1.09 -9.80
N SER A 105 34.45 -0.96 -10.81
CA SER A 105 35.01 -2.07 -11.56
C SER A 105 35.90 -3.01 -10.72
N ASP A 106 36.42 -2.54 -9.59
CA ASP A 106 37.24 -3.27 -8.63
C ASP A 106 36.44 -3.77 -7.40
N LEU A 107 35.12 -3.94 -7.50
CA LEU A 107 34.24 -4.30 -6.38
C LEU A 107 34.70 -5.58 -5.66
N GLU A 108 35.09 -6.61 -6.40
CA GLU A 108 35.60 -7.88 -5.84
C GLU A 108 36.84 -7.64 -4.95
N ALA A 109 37.85 -6.93 -5.45
CA ALA A 109 39.03 -6.60 -4.70
C ALA A 109 38.72 -5.72 -3.47
N ARG A 110 37.72 -4.86 -3.52
CA ARG A 110 37.29 -4.06 -2.35
C ARG A 110 36.59 -4.94 -1.31
N ILE A 111 35.76 -5.90 -1.72
CA ILE A 111 35.12 -6.86 -0.83
C ILE A 111 36.17 -7.69 -0.10
N GLU A 112 37.17 -8.22 -0.80
CA GLU A 112 38.27 -8.98 -0.22
C GLU A 112 39.06 -8.16 0.80
N LYS A 113 39.49 -6.91 0.45
CA LYS A 113 40.16 -6.01 1.37
C LYS A 113 39.35 -5.69 2.61
N ARG A 114 38.01 -5.57 2.47
CA ARG A 114 37.09 -5.34 3.58
C ARG A 114 36.98 -6.57 4.47
N ALA A 115 36.89 -7.78 3.88
CA ALA A 115 36.92 -9.05 4.60
C ALA A 115 38.22 -9.21 5.42
N GLY A 116 39.33 -8.72 4.92
CA GLY A 116 40.62 -8.61 5.64
C GLY A 116 40.74 -7.46 6.65
N GLY A 117 39.59 -6.85 7.05
CA GLY A 117 39.49 -5.84 8.10
C GLY A 117 39.78 -4.39 7.67
N LYS A 118 39.97 -4.11 6.37
CA LYS A 118 40.19 -2.73 5.88
C LYS A 118 38.85 -2.02 5.69
N ASN A 119 38.73 -0.81 6.25
CA ASN A 119 37.50 0.00 6.07
C ASN A 119 37.53 0.74 4.72
N ILE A 120 37.04 0.09 3.67
CA ILE A 120 36.99 0.62 2.30
C ILE A 120 35.51 0.68 1.85
N PRO A 121 35.06 1.80 1.23
CA PRO A 121 33.73 1.90 0.67
C PRO A 121 33.58 0.94 -0.52
N LEU A 122 32.50 0.14 -0.52
CA LEU A 122 32.24 -0.84 -1.57
C LEU A 122 31.50 -0.22 -2.75
N VAL A 123 30.55 0.67 -2.48
CA VAL A 123 29.68 1.29 -3.48
C VAL A 123 29.59 2.79 -3.18
N THR A 124 29.57 3.60 -4.21
CA THR A 124 29.29 5.03 -4.08
C THR A 124 27.81 5.28 -4.31
N VAL A 125 27.17 5.92 -3.33
CA VAL A 125 25.76 6.31 -3.41
C VAL A 125 25.69 7.82 -3.64
N LEU A 126 25.04 8.22 -4.74
CA LEU A 126 24.73 9.62 -5.03
C LEU A 126 23.27 9.86 -4.70
N GLU A 127 22.96 10.89 -3.93
CA GLU A 127 21.63 11.24 -3.45
C GLU A 127 21.31 12.68 -3.82
N ARG A 128 20.03 12.96 -4.12
CA ARG A 128 19.58 14.31 -4.37
C ARG A 128 19.27 15.04 -3.07
N GLU A 129 18.61 14.36 -2.14
CA GLU A 129 18.21 14.89 -0.83
C GLU A 129 18.25 13.75 0.19
N ASP A 130 18.60 14.07 1.44
CA ASP A 130 18.51 13.14 2.56
C ASP A 130 17.03 12.87 2.87
N SER A 131 16.54 11.71 2.50
CA SER A 131 15.19 11.28 2.82
C SER A 131 15.18 9.90 3.50
N ALA A 132 14.20 9.67 4.39
CA ALA A 132 14.03 8.38 5.05
C ALA A 132 13.84 7.23 4.04
N VAL A 133 13.29 7.53 2.86
CA VAL A 133 13.06 6.54 1.80
C VAL A 133 14.37 6.16 1.10
N VAL A 134 15.30 7.11 0.95
CA VAL A 134 16.65 6.85 0.42
C VAL A 134 17.45 6.00 1.42
N LEU A 135 17.32 6.24 2.73
CA LEU A 135 17.90 5.39 3.75
C LEU A 135 17.41 3.93 3.65
N LEU A 136 16.10 3.73 3.45
CA LEU A 136 15.52 2.40 3.23
C LEU A 136 16.05 1.74 1.95
N SER A 137 16.35 2.52 0.91
CA SER A 137 16.91 1.99 -0.33
C SER A 137 18.30 1.37 -0.14
N ARG A 138 19.08 1.87 0.82
CA ARG A 138 20.39 1.32 1.17
C ARG A 138 20.29 -0.11 1.69
N GLU A 139 19.20 -0.49 2.37
CA GLU A 139 18.95 -1.85 2.84
C GLU A 139 18.82 -2.84 1.67
N VAL A 140 18.20 -2.41 0.57
CA VAL A 140 18.10 -3.23 -0.65
C VAL A 140 19.47 -3.43 -1.28
N LEU A 141 20.31 -2.39 -1.30
CA LEU A 141 21.68 -2.47 -1.78
C LEU A 141 22.53 -3.40 -0.89
N TYR A 142 22.45 -3.26 0.43
CA TYR A 142 23.12 -4.15 1.37
C TYR A 142 22.70 -5.61 1.20
N ARG A 143 21.40 -5.87 1.03
CA ARG A 143 20.89 -7.21 0.79
C ARG A 143 21.47 -7.85 -0.48
N ALA A 144 21.65 -7.07 -1.54
CA ALA A 144 22.26 -7.56 -2.78
C ALA A 144 23.76 -7.82 -2.67
N LEU A 145 24.46 -7.03 -1.86
CA LEU A 145 25.92 -7.16 -1.63
C LEU A 145 26.27 -8.23 -0.59
N TYR A 146 25.36 -8.49 0.35
CA TYR A 146 25.63 -9.36 1.51
C TYR A 146 26.13 -10.75 1.14
N PRO A 147 25.61 -11.47 0.13
CA PRO A 147 26.11 -12.79 -0.26
C PRO A 147 27.59 -12.76 -0.68
N GLU A 148 28.00 -11.74 -1.43
CA GLU A 148 29.40 -11.60 -1.90
C GLU A 148 30.33 -11.27 -0.72
N ILE A 149 29.87 -10.41 0.20
CA ILE A 149 30.61 -10.05 1.41
C ILE A 149 30.77 -11.26 2.32
N SER A 150 29.68 -12.00 2.57
CA SER A 150 29.68 -13.15 3.47
C SER A 150 30.57 -14.29 2.94
N GLU A 151 30.55 -14.52 1.63
CA GLU A 151 31.44 -15.49 0.97
C GLU A 151 32.92 -15.09 1.16
N SER A 152 33.25 -13.82 0.92
CA SER A 152 34.62 -13.34 1.07
C SER A 152 35.11 -13.41 2.52
N VAL A 153 34.25 -13.03 3.50
CA VAL A 153 34.54 -13.15 4.93
C VAL A 153 34.77 -14.62 5.33
N TYR A 154 33.93 -15.52 4.82
CA TYR A 154 34.06 -16.94 5.08
C TYR A 154 35.39 -17.50 4.54
N ARG A 155 35.77 -17.15 3.31
CA ARG A 155 37.04 -17.54 2.70
C ARG A 155 38.24 -16.99 3.50
N SER A 156 38.20 -15.71 3.89
CA SER A 156 39.23 -15.08 4.70
C SER A 156 39.38 -15.77 6.06
N PHE A 157 38.26 -16.09 6.72
CA PHE A 157 38.26 -16.81 8.00
C PHE A 157 38.89 -18.20 7.89
N LEU A 158 38.58 -18.96 6.84
CA LEU A 158 39.14 -20.30 6.64
C LEU A 158 40.65 -20.24 6.38
N THR A 159 41.09 -19.25 5.61
CA THR A 159 42.54 -19.02 5.36
C THR A 159 43.28 -18.71 6.64
N GLU A 160 42.73 -17.79 7.44
CA GLU A 160 43.37 -17.34 8.67
C GLU A 160 43.38 -18.42 9.77
N LYS A 161 42.28 -19.11 9.98
CA LYS A 161 42.11 -20.07 11.07
C LYS A 161 42.67 -21.47 10.76
N PHE A 162 42.59 -21.90 9.52
CA PHE A 162 42.94 -23.28 9.13
C PHE A 162 44.19 -23.33 8.22
N SER A 163 44.83 -22.19 7.94
CA SER A 163 46.00 -22.09 7.06
C SER A 163 45.78 -22.78 5.71
N LEU A 164 44.52 -22.86 5.27
CA LEU A 164 44.18 -23.39 3.97
C LEU A 164 44.63 -22.41 2.91
N GLN A 165 45.40 -22.86 1.93
CA GLN A 165 45.74 -22.04 0.78
C GLN A 165 44.52 -21.96 -0.15
N PRO A 166 43.79 -20.83 -0.18
CA PRO A 166 42.56 -20.71 -0.96
C PRO A 166 42.82 -20.72 -2.47
N ASP A 167 44.06 -20.53 -2.89
CA ASP A 167 44.49 -20.51 -4.30
C ASP A 167 44.66 -21.91 -4.91
N SER A 168 44.60 -22.97 -4.10
CA SER A 168 44.59 -24.33 -4.62
C SER A 168 43.22 -24.57 -5.31
N PRO A 169 43.20 -24.91 -6.62
CA PRO A 169 41.96 -25.09 -7.37
C PRO A 169 41.04 -26.14 -6.77
N THR A 170 41.57 -27.19 -6.17
CA THR A 170 40.83 -28.24 -5.48
C THR A 170 40.15 -27.74 -4.20
N VAL A 171 40.85 -26.97 -3.38
CA VAL A 171 40.31 -26.35 -2.14
C VAL A 171 39.26 -25.34 -2.48
N ARG A 172 39.49 -24.53 -3.50
CA ARG A 172 38.52 -23.53 -3.97
C ARG A 172 37.22 -24.18 -4.44
N GLN A 173 37.30 -25.23 -5.24
CA GLN A 173 36.14 -25.96 -5.74
C GLN A 173 35.34 -26.64 -4.62
N GLU A 174 36.03 -27.22 -3.62
CA GLU A 174 35.36 -27.85 -2.47
C GLU A 174 34.71 -26.78 -1.54
N LEU A 175 35.35 -25.63 -1.34
CA LEU A 175 34.80 -24.51 -0.60
C LEU A 175 33.56 -23.94 -1.28
N ASP A 176 33.62 -23.75 -2.60
CA ASP A 176 32.48 -23.26 -3.38
C ASP A 176 31.31 -24.25 -3.33
N ALA A 177 31.56 -25.55 -3.43
CA ALA A 177 30.55 -26.60 -3.32
C ALA A 177 29.91 -26.61 -1.91
N ARG A 178 30.72 -26.53 -0.85
CA ARG A 178 30.21 -26.47 0.53
C ARG A 178 29.44 -25.18 0.81
N TYR A 179 29.95 -24.04 0.33
CA TYR A 179 29.26 -22.75 0.49
C TYR A 179 27.92 -22.77 -0.26
N ALA A 180 27.87 -23.30 -1.48
CA ALA A 180 26.64 -23.45 -2.24
C ALA A 180 25.62 -24.39 -1.56
N ALA A 181 26.12 -25.46 -0.88
CA ALA A 181 25.27 -26.38 -0.13
C ALA A 181 24.66 -25.76 1.15
N VAL A 182 25.39 -24.80 1.76
CA VAL A 182 24.95 -24.10 2.99
C VAL A 182 24.22 -22.80 2.66
N LYS A 183 24.41 -22.29 1.45
CA LYS A 183 23.79 -21.04 1.01
C LYS A 183 22.29 -21.14 1.10
N ILE A 184 21.72 -20.33 1.97
CA ILE A 184 20.27 -20.21 2.15
C ILE A 184 19.75 -19.36 0.98
N ASP A 185 19.37 -20.01 -0.12
CA ASP A 185 18.63 -19.38 -1.20
C ASP A 185 17.17 -19.27 -0.78
N GLY A 186 16.80 -18.16 -0.15
CA GLY A 186 15.43 -17.93 0.29
C GLY A 186 15.27 -16.68 1.13
N GLU A 187 14.07 -16.40 1.54
CA GLU A 187 13.78 -15.34 2.50
C GLU A 187 14.40 -15.70 3.86
N LEU A 188 15.47 -14.97 4.25
CA LEU A 188 16.11 -15.11 5.56
C LEU A 188 15.17 -14.76 6.72
N ILE A 189 14.09 -14.04 6.44
CA ILE A 189 13.12 -13.56 7.42
C ILE A 189 11.73 -13.83 6.85
N SER A 190 10.98 -14.71 7.49
CA SER A 190 9.54 -14.82 7.25
C SER A 190 8.82 -13.82 8.14
N TYR A 191 7.95 -13.02 7.53
CA TYR A 191 7.09 -12.13 8.29
C TYR A 191 5.79 -12.85 8.62
N GLU A 192 5.54 -13.06 9.91
CA GLU A 192 4.30 -13.62 10.41
C GLU A 192 3.54 -12.53 11.17
N ASN A 193 2.22 -12.51 11.01
CA ASN A 193 1.39 -11.67 11.87
C ASN A 193 1.26 -12.33 13.26
N ALA A 194 0.68 -11.60 14.23
CA ALA A 194 0.46 -12.13 15.58
C ALA A 194 -0.39 -13.42 15.62
N ALA A 195 -1.04 -13.80 14.53
CA ALA A 195 -1.81 -15.04 14.35
C ALA A 195 -1.01 -16.16 13.66
N GLY A 196 0.31 -16.02 13.48
CA GLY A 196 1.17 -17.03 12.86
C GLY A 196 0.96 -17.23 11.35
N GLN A 197 0.34 -16.27 10.67
CA GLN A 197 0.13 -16.34 9.22
C GLN A 197 1.25 -15.58 8.50
N THR A 198 1.87 -16.23 7.51
CA THR A 198 2.87 -15.57 6.65
C THR A 198 2.26 -14.37 5.94
N VAL A 199 2.72 -13.19 6.29
CA VAL A 199 2.31 -11.94 5.65
C VAL A 199 3.12 -11.78 4.37
N ARG A 200 2.57 -12.15 3.22
CA ARG A 200 3.13 -11.67 1.95
C ARG A 200 3.11 -10.15 1.99
N ARG A 201 4.27 -9.50 1.84
CA ARG A 201 4.39 -8.04 1.73
C ARG A 201 3.39 -7.54 0.68
N GLN A 202 2.22 -7.10 1.13
CA GLN A 202 1.33 -6.35 0.26
C GLN A 202 1.96 -4.97 0.08
N SER A 203 2.10 -4.55 -1.17
CA SER A 203 2.60 -3.21 -1.52
C SER A 203 1.89 -2.16 -0.66
N TYR A 204 2.65 -1.35 0.07
CA TYR A 204 2.16 -0.29 0.97
C TYR A 204 1.13 0.64 0.32
N LEU A 205 1.17 0.83 -1.00
CA LEU A 205 0.22 1.63 -1.76
C LEU A 205 -1.15 0.97 -1.97
N ARG A 206 -1.27 -0.34 -1.79
CA ARG A 206 -2.55 -1.05 -2.05
C ARG A 206 -3.49 -1.03 -0.85
N SER A 207 -2.97 -1.03 0.37
CA SER A 207 -3.78 -1.06 1.59
C SER A 207 -4.58 0.24 1.84
N PRO A 208 -4.01 1.46 1.67
CA PRO A 208 -4.76 2.68 1.92
C PRO A 208 -5.93 2.92 0.98
N LEU A 209 -5.88 2.42 -0.27
CA LEU A 209 -6.96 2.62 -1.25
C LEU A 209 -8.28 2.00 -0.81
N ARG A 210 -8.25 0.81 -0.19
CA ARG A 210 -9.46 0.17 0.37
C ARG A 210 -10.04 1.00 1.51
N GLY A 211 -9.17 1.47 2.41
CA GLY A 211 -9.57 2.30 3.54
C GLY A 211 -10.14 3.65 3.11
N LEU A 212 -9.48 4.34 2.18
CA LEU A 212 -9.97 5.60 1.61
C LEU A 212 -11.29 5.43 0.87
N GLY A 213 -11.44 4.32 0.12
CA GLY A 213 -12.69 4.00 -0.56
C GLY A 213 -13.84 3.73 0.42
N ALA A 214 -13.58 3.02 1.52
CA ALA A 214 -14.57 2.80 2.58
C ALA A 214 -14.92 4.10 3.31
N LEU A 215 -13.93 4.96 3.59
CA LEU A 215 -14.16 6.29 4.18
C LEU A 215 -15.02 7.17 3.26
N TRP A 216 -14.76 7.11 1.94
CA TRP A 216 -15.59 7.82 0.97
C TRP A 216 -17.04 7.29 0.95
N LEU A 217 -17.27 5.97 1.06
CA LEU A 217 -18.61 5.40 1.17
C LEU A 217 -19.31 5.90 2.44
N LEU A 218 -18.61 6.00 3.56
CA LEU A 218 -19.11 6.59 4.79
C LEU A 218 -19.49 8.07 4.58
N LEU A 219 -18.62 8.87 3.97
CA LEU A 219 -18.89 10.27 3.61
C LEU A 219 -20.17 10.40 2.74
N MET A 220 -20.29 9.57 1.71
CA MET A 220 -21.48 9.56 0.84
C MET A 220 -22.76 9.24 1.61
N SER A 221 -22.68 8.36 2.61
CA SER A 221 -23.83 8.02 3.46
C SER A 221 -24.23 9.20 4.35
N PHE A 222 -23.28 9.97 4.90
CA PHE A 222 -23.58 11.22 5.60
C PHE A 222 -24.20 12.26 4.68
N VAL A 223 -23.70 12.40 3.46
CA VAL A 223 -24.27 13.31 2.44
C VAL A 223 -25.71 12.92 2.10
N ALA A 224 -26.03 11.61 2.03
CA ALA A 224 -27.39 11.15 1.85
C ALA A 224 -28.32 11.60 3.00
N LEU A 225 -27.85 11.44 4.23
CA LEU A 225 -28.61 11.90 5.40
C LEU A 225 -28.81 13.44 5.39
N LEU A 226 -27.79 14.21 5.05
CA LEU A 226 -27.88 15.66 4.90
C LEU A 226 -28.91 16.05 3.82
N TYR A 227 -28.94 15.34 2.69
CA TYR A 227 -29.95 15.58 1.65
C TYR A 227 -31.36 15.25 2.11
N PHE A 228 -31.52 14.17 2.86
CA PHE A 228 -32.80 13.85 3.47
C PHE A 228 -33.27 14.97 4.43
N LEU A 229 -32.39 15.47 5.28
CA LEU A 229 -32.72 16.54 6.23
C LEU A 229 -33.04 17.86 5.53
N ASP A 230 -32.33 18.21 4.46
CA ASP A 230 -32.62 19.36 3.62
C ASP A 230 -34.01 19.25 2.96
N ASP A 231 -34.33 18.09 2.41
CA ASP A 231 -35.62 17.81 1.78
C ASP A 231 -36.76 17.80 2.81
N ARG A 232 -36.49 17.32 4.02
CA ARG A 232 -37.46 17.41 5.15
C ARG A 232 -37.70 18.85 5.56
N ARG A 233 -36.66 19.68 5.65
CA ARG A 233 -36.79 21.13 5.93
C ARG A 233 -37.63 21.86 4.86
N LYS A 234 -37.51 21.44 3.62
CA LYS A 234 -38.30 22.00 2.49
C LYS A 234 -39.75 21.50 2.44
N GLY A 235 -40.16 20.71 3.44
CA GLY A 235 -41.56 20.23 3.57
C GLY A 235 -41.92 19.08 2.65
N LEU A 236 -40.96 18.40 2.00
CA LEU A 236 -41.27 17.29 1.08
C LEU A 236 -41.99 16.13 1.76
N PHE A 237 -41.85 15.99 3.06
CA PHE A 237 -42.43 14.93 3.88
C PHE A 237 -43.51 15.42 4.86
N ALA A 238 -44.01 16.65 4.70
CA ALA A 238 -44.91 17.29 5.64
C ALA A 238 -46.21 16.48 5.90
N PHE A 239 -46.63 15.69 4.91
CA PHE A 239 -47.82 14.83 5.02
C PHE A 239 -47.54 13.37 5.38
N ALA A 240 -46.25 13.02 5.61
CA ALA A 240 -45.85 11.67 5.93
C ALA A 240 -45.92 11.42 7.44
N PRO A 241 -46.48 10.31 7.91
CA PRO A 241 -46.44 9.93 9.31
C PRO A 241 -44.98 9.67 9.74
N ALA A 242 -44.65 9.90 11.01
CA ALA A 242 -43.27 9.81 11.52
C ALA A 242 -42.61 8.43 11.22
N ALA A 243 -43.37 7.36 11.21
CA ALA A 243 -42.89 6.02 10.82
C ALA A 243 -42.48 5.94 9.34
N ALA A 244 -43.16 6.69 8.46
CA ALA A 244 -42.81 6.76 7.05
C ALA A 244 -41.56 7.63 6.80
N GLU A 245 -41.35 8.70 7.57
CA GLU A 245 -40.12 9.50 7.49
C GLU A 245 -38.87 8.66 7.71
N ARG A 246 -38.88 7.79 8.73
CA ARG A 246 -37.71 6.89 8.98
C ARG A 246 -37.47 5.93 7.80
N ARG A 247 -38.51 5.42 7.17
CA ARG A 247 -38.42 4.58 5.96
C ARG A 247 -37.84 5.38 4.79
N PHE A 248 -38.23 6.65 4.63
CA PHE A 248 -37.66 7.50 3.60
C PHE A 248 -36.18 7.80 3.86
N ALA A 249 -35.79 8.14 5.10
CA ALA A 249 -34.38 8.31 5.47
C ALA A 249 -33.54 7.06 5.11
N LEU A 250 -34.03 5.87 5.47
CA LEU A 250 -33.37 4.61 5.15
C LEU A 250 -33.22 4.40 3.65
N ARG A 251 -34.25 4.73 2.85
CA ARG A 251 -34.18 4.63 1.39
C ARG A 251 -33.15 5.60 0.78
N TYR A 252 -33.05 6.83 1.32
CA TYR A 252 -32.01 7.77 0.90
C TYR A 252 -30.61 7.19 1.13
N LEU A 253 -30.37 6.60 2.30
CA LEU A 253 -29.12 5.96 2.63
C LEU A 253 -28.82 4.78 1.71
N LEU A 254 -29.78 3.85 1.54
CA LEU A 254 -29.60 2.67 0.70
C LEU A 254 -29.34 3.01 -0.77
N ALA A 255 -30.07 3.99 -1.34
CA ALA A 255 -29.88 4.41 -2.71
C ALA A 255 -28.48 4.98 -2.96
N VAL A 256 -27.99 5.83 -2.03
CA VAL A 256 -26.65 6.42 -2.16
C VAL A 256 -25.56 5.38 -1.88
N GLN A 257 -25.77 4.49 -0.90
CA GLN A 257 -24.83 3.41 -0.62
C GLN A 257 -24.68 2.45 -1.81
N ALA A 258 -25.77 2.15 -2.52
CA ALA A 258 -25.70 1.33 -3.73
C ALA A 258 -24.80 1.99 -4.80
N VAL A 259 -25.00 3.29 -5.05
CA VAL A 259 -24.15 4.05 -5.99
C VAL A 259 -22.68 4.11 -5.51
N ALA A 260 -22.48 4.38 -4.21
CA ALA A 260 -21.16 4.44 -3.62
C ALA A 260 -20.45 3.08 -3.67
N SER A 261 -21.14 2.00 -3.42
CA SER A 261 -20.59 0.63 -3.52
C SER A 261 -20.13 0.30 -4.93
N LEU A 262 -20.90 0.72 -5.96
CA LEU A 262 -20.46 0.58 -7.35
C LEU A 262 -19.20 1.39 -7.64
N GLY A 263 -19.12 2.61 -7.12
CA GLY A 263 -17.91 3.44 -7.22
C GLY A 263 -16.69 2.81 -6.54
N LEU A 264 -16.88 2.22 -5.35
CA LEU A 264 -15.84 1.50 -4.62
C LEU A 264 -15.39 0.24 -5.36
N LEU A 265 -16.32 -0.54 -5.91
CA LEU A 265 -15.98 -1.69 -6.76
C LEU A 265 -15.19 -1.27 -8.00
N ALA A 266 -15.60 -0.18 -8.65
CA ALA A 266 -14.85 0.36 -9.80
C ALA A 266 -13.43 0.78 -9.42
N LEU A 267 -13.23 1.40 -8.24
CA LEU A 267 -11.92 1.75 -7.71
C LEU A 267 -11.06 0.50 -7.46
N LEU A 268 -11.64 -0.52 -6.80
CA LEU A 268 -10.94 -1.78 -6.50
C LEU A 268 -10.57 -2.54 -7.77
N PHE A 269 -11.45 -2.55 -8.76
CA PHE A 269 -11.18 -3.14 -10.08
C PHE A 269 -10.06 -2.38 -10.81
N ALA A 270 -10.15 -1.05 -10.87
CA ALA A 270 -9.13 -0.20 -11.49
C ALA A 270 -7.76 -0.34 -10.80
N GLY A 271 -7.73 -0.47 -9.46
CA GLY A 271 -6.52 -0.65 -8.67
C GLY A 271 -5.96 -2.09 -8.70
N GLY A 272 -6.62 -3.05 -9.37
CA GLY A 272 -6.19 -4.45 -9.35
C GLY A 272 -6.24 -5.11 -7.97
N LEU A 273 -7.14 -4.60 -7.09
CA LEU A 273 -7.26 -5.03 -5.69
C LEU A 273 -8.35 -6.08 -5.47
N LEU A 274 -9.11 -6.41 -6.50
CA LEU A 274 -10.13 -7.47 -6.44
C LEU A 274 -9.46 -8.83 -6.21
N GLN A 275 -9.81 -9.48 -5.11
CA GLN A 275 -9.30 -10.82 -4.79
C GLN A 275 -10.28 -11.89 -5.28
N SER A 276 -11.31 -12.20 -4.49
CA SER A 276 -12.37 -13.13 -4.85
C SER A 276 -13.74 -12.43 -4.82
N ALA A 277 -14.56 -12.65 -5.85
CA ALA A 277 -15.87 -11.99 -5.96
C ALA A 277 -16.76 -12.24 -4.74
N GLY A 278 -16.74 -13.44 -4.17
CA GLY A 278 -17.54 -13.78 -2.98
C GLY A 278 -17.10 -13.03 -1.72
N ARG A 279 -15.79 -12.95 -1.47
CA ARG A 279 -15.24 -12.23 -0.32
C ARG A 279 -15.49 -10.72 -0.43
N GLU A 280 -15.30 -10.16 -1.62
CA GLU A 280 -15.58 -8.73 -1.86
C GLU A 280 -17.05 -8.39 -1.68
N ALA A 281 -17.97 -9.21 -2.20
CA ALA A 281 -19.40 -9.02 -2.02
C ALA A 281 -19.79 -9.07 -0.53
N LEU A 282 -19.25 -10.04 0.23
CA LEU A 282 -19.52 -10.17 1.65
C LEU A 282 -18.96 -8.99 2.44
N SER A 283 -17.72 -8.57 2.16
CA SER A 283 -17.09 -7.44 2.84
C SER A 283 -17.80 -6.12 2.56
N LEU A 284 -18.25 -5.89 1.33
CA LEU A 284 -19.06 -4.72 0.97
C LEU A 284 -20.44 -4.73 1.61
N LEU A 285 -21.10 -5.89 1.67
CA LEU A 285 -22.39 -6.02 2.34
C LEU A 285 -22.25 -5.70 3.83
N CYS A 286 -21.23 -6.24 4.48
CA CYS A 286 -20.92 -5.95 5.88
C CYS A 286 -20.65 -4.45 6.09
N LEU A 287 -19.82 -3.82 5.24
CA LEU A 287 -19.54 -2.39 5.30
C LEU A 287 -20.83 -1.57 5.17
N ASN A 288 -21.67 -1.87 4.18
CA ASN A 288 -22.92 -1.14 3.97
C ASN A 288 -23.84 -1.24 5.19
N LEU A 289 -23.99 -2.42 5.78
CA LEU A 289 -24.82 -2.62 6.98
C LEU A 289 -24.28 -1.84 8.18
N LEU A 290 -22.97 -1.92 8.43
CA LEU A 290 -22.33 -1.21 9.55
C LEU A 290 -22.39 0.31 9.37
N VAL A 291 -22.13 0.81 8.17
CA VAL A 291 -22.23 2.25 7.84
C VAL A 291 -23.70 2.72 7.97
N LEU A 292 -24.67 1.92 7.52
CA LEU A 292 -26.08 2.23 7.66
C LEU A 292 -26.48 2.40 9.13
N LEU A 293 -26.04 1.44 9.98
CA LEU A 293 -26.29 1.48 11.42
C LEU A 293 -25.62 2.71 12.03
N PHE A 294 -24.33 2.91 11.76
CA PHE A 294 -23.53 4.01 12.29
C PHE A 294 -24.14 5.38 11.97
N VAL A 295 -24.44 5.64 10.68
CA VAL A 295 -25.02 6.91 10.23
C VAL A 295 -26.44 7.10 10.78
N SER A 296 -27.22 6.02 10.92
CA SER A 296 -28.57 6.08 11.52
C SER A 296 -28.52 6.46 13.01
N VAL A 297 -27.56 5.90 13.77
CA VAL A 297 -27.34 6.24 15.19
C VAL A 297 -26.91 7.70 15.33
N ILE A 298 -25.95 8.16 14.53
CA ILE A 298 -25.52 9.57 14.55
C ILE A 298 -26.68 10.51 14.18
N GLY A 299 -27.47 10.15 13.17
CA GLY A 299 -28.66 10.90 12.78
C GLY A 299 -29.70 11.01 13.91
N ALA A 300 -29.89 9.92 14.67
CA ALA A 300 -30.75 9.93 15.86
C ALA A 300 -30.18 10.79 17.00
N LEU A 301 -28.89 10.69 17.29
CA LEU A 301 -28.19 11.47 18.33
C LEU A 301 -28.23 12.96 18.04
N THR A 302 -28.07 13.37 16.79
CA THR A 302 -28.14 14.76 16.36
C THR A 302 -29.58 15.29 16.33
N ARG A 303 -30.57 14.44 16.65
CA ARG A 303 -32.01 14.76 16.61
C ARG A 303 -32.46 15.35 15.27
N GLY A 304 -31.78 14.99 14.18
CA GLY A 304 -32.03 15.50 12.84
C GLY A 304 -31.68 16.97 12.64
N ARG A 305 -30.84 17.56 13.49
CA ARG A 305 -30.34 18.93 13.31
C ARG A 305 -29.17 18.92 12.33
N GLN A 306 -29.41 19.49 11.15
CA GLN A 306 -28.44 19.52 10.04
C GLN A 306 -27.14 20.23 10.42
N GLU A 307 -27.21 21.30 11.22
CA GLU A 307 -26.07 22.10 11.68
C GLU A 307 -25.12 21.29 12.54
N ILE A 308 -25.68 20.51 13.50
CA ILE A 308 -24.90 19.62 14.37
C ILE A 308 -24.25 18.50 13.55
N LEU A 309 -24.98 17.92 12.61
CA LEU A 309 -24.47 16.87 11.75
C LEU A 309 -23.30 17.36 10.88
N LEU A 310 -23.41 18.59 10.31
CA LEU A 310 -22.33 19.21 9.54
C LEU A 310 -21.09 19.49 10.40
N ALA A 311 -21.27 19.98 11.62
CA ALA A 311 -20.17 20.24 12.55
C ALA A 311 -19.46 18.94 12.98
N LEU A 312 -20.20 17.85 13.14
CA LEU A 312 -19.65 16.54 13.53
C LEU A 312 -19.05 15.74 12.34
N LEU A 313 -19.38 16.07 11.11
CA LEU A 313 -18.99 15.31 9.93
C LEU A 313 -17.47 15.11 9.84
N LEU A 314 -16.72 16.21 9.87
CA LEU A 314 -15.26 16.15 9.74
C LEU A 314 -14.59 15.45 10.92
N PRO A 315 -14.90 15.75 12.21
CA PRO A 315 -14.38 15.01 13.34
C PRO A 315 -14.67 13.51 13.30
N LEU A 316 -15.88 13.12 12.91
CA LEU A 316 -16.26 11.70 12.80
C LEU A 316 -15.48 10.97 11.70
N LEU A 317 -15.29 11.62 10.55
CA LEU A 317 -14.49 11.04 9.46
C LEU A 317 -13.03 10.88 9.87
N LEU A 318 -12.44 11.87 10.56
CA LEU A 318 -11.08 11.78 11.08
C LEU A 318 -10.98 10.68 12.14
N LEU A 319 -11.94 10.58 13.03
CA LEU A 319 -11.97 9.53 14.06
C LEU A 319 -12.08 8.13 13.46
N CYS A 320 -12.90 7.95 12.42
CA CYS A 320 -12.99 6.71 11.67
C CYS A 320 -11.70 6.40 10.91
N LEU A 321 -11.01 7.42 10.36
CA LEU A 321 -9.74 7.24 9.67
C LEU A 321 -8.62 6.82 10.65
N LEU A 322 -8.56 7.45 11.82
CA LEU A 322 -7.54 7.16 12.83
C LEU A 322 -7.81 5.85 13.57
N GLY A 323 -9.08 5.47 13.75
CA GLY A 323 -9.47 4.20 14.39
C GLY A 323 -9.51 3.01 13.44
N ALA A 324 -9.07 3.14 12.19
CA ALA A 324 -8.95 2.05 11.25
C ALA A 324 -7.49 1.91 10.80
N PRO A 325 -6.97 0.69 10.58
CA PRO A 325 -5.60 0.45 10.12
C PRO A 325 -5.45 0.79 8.63
N VAL A 326 -5.75 2.06 8.27
CA VAL A 326 -5.63 2.56 6.89
C VAL A 326 -4.19 2.97 6.60
N PHE A 327 -3.61 3.81 7.47
CA PHE A 327 -2.23 4.30 7.37
C PHE A 327 -1.40 3.86 8.57
N LEU A 328 -1.98 3.92 9.77
CA LEU A 328 -1.35 3.60 11.04
C LEU A 328 -2.34 2.79 11.88
N ASP A 329 -1.87 1.75 12.52
CA ASP A 329 -2.64 1.03 13.52
C ASP A 329 -2.30 1.61 14.90
N LEU A 330 -3.23 2.39 15.45
CA LEU A 330 -3.05 3.03 16.75
C LEU A 330 -3.37 2.07 17.92
N GLY A 331 -3.98 0.92 17.64
CA GLY A 331 -4.34 -0.08 18.64
C GLY A 331 -5.33 0.39 19.70
N ILE A 332 -6.13 1.43 19.42
CA ILE A 332 -7.10 1.98 20.37
C ILE A 332 -8.39 1.17 20.29
N ARG A 333 -8.51 0.12 21.12
CA ARG A 333 -9.65 -0.82 21.12
C ARG A 333 -11.03 -0.17 21.11
N ALA A 334 -11.21 0.92 21.85
CA ALA A 334 -12.50 1.62 21.93
C ALA A 334 -12.91 2.22 20.57
N LEU A 335 -11.95 2.75 19.80
CA LEU A 335 -12.21 3.29 18.46
C LEU A 335 -12.43 2.18 17.45
N GLU A 336 -11.65 1.10 17.53
CA GLU A 336 -11.79 -0.05 16.64
C GLU A 336 -13.18 -0.67 16.73
N LEU A 337 -13.73 -0.80 17.96
CA LEU A 337 -14.99 -1.49 18.21
C LEU A 337 -16.20 -0.77 17.63
N VAL A 338 -16.17 0.55 17.50
CA VAL A 338 -17.27 1.37 16.97
C VAL A 338 -17.09 1.70 15.48
N ASN A 339 -15.90 1.45 14.93
CA ASN A 339 -15.53 1.89 13.60
C ASN A 339 -15.94 0.89 12.49
N PRO A 340 -16.87 1.25 11.58
CA PRO A 340 -17.29 0.36 10.51
C PRO A 340 -16.16 0.02 9.52
N LEU A 341 -15.18 0.93 9.34
CA LEU A 341 -14.05 0.73 8.44
C LEU A 341 -13.10 -0.37 8.94
N TYR A 342 -12.92 -0.48 10.25
CA TYR A 342 -12.06 -1.47 10.88
C TYR A 342 -12.51 -2.91 10.53
N TYR A 343 -13.80 -3.20 10.71
CA TYR A 343 -14.35 -4.52 10.38
C TYR A 343 -14.26 -4.84 8.90
N TYR A 344 -14.53 -3.85 8.04
CA TYR A 344 -14.38 -4.02 6.60
C TYR A 344 -12.96 -4.38 6.19
N LEU A 345 -11.97 -3.66 6.71
CA LEU A 345 -10.57 -3.90 6.38
C LEU A 345 -10.09 -5.27 6.88
N LYS A 346 -10.47 -5.67 8.08
CA LYS A 346 -10.18 -7.01 8.62
C LYS A 346 -10.84 -8.13 7.80
N LEU A 347 -12.10 -7.95 7.41
CA LEU A 347 -12.81 -8.93 6.60
C LEU A 347 -12.17 -9.07 5.22
N ALA A 348 -11.84 -7.95 4.58
CA ALA A 348 -11.19 -7.91 3.28
C ALA A 348 -9.77 -8.53 3.34
N ALA A 349 -9.04 -8.34 4.43
CA ALA A 349 -7.73 -8.95 4.66
C ALA A 349 -7.80 -10.46 4.98
N GLY A 350 -8.99 -10.98 5.30
CA GLY A 350 -9.16 -12.38 5.71
C GLY A 350 -8.66 -12.68 7.13
N THR A 351 -8.48 -11.65 7.97
CA THR A 351 -7.94 -11.73 9.34
C THR A 351 -9.01 -11.68 10.43
N LEU A 352 -10.28 -11.74 10.06
CA LEU A 352 -11.36 -11.99 11.02
C LEU A 352 -11.32 -13.47 11.43
N ALA A 353 -10.43 -13.80 12.36
CA ALA A 353 -10.66 -14.94 13.23
C ALA A 353 -11.89 -14.61 14.10
N PRO A 354 -12.79 -15.57 14.38
CA PRO A 354 -13.94 -15.31 15.22
C PRO A 354 -13.45 -14.82 16.58
N VAL A 355 -13.92 -13.62 16.97
CA VAL A 355 -13.80 -13.14 18.35
C VAL A 355 -14.73 -14.03 19.18
N VAL A 356 -14.23 -15.21 19.56
CA VAL A 356 -14.78 -16.05 20.61
C VAL A 356 -13.60 -16.52 21.44
N GLU A 357 -13.10 -15.61 22.25
CA GLU A 357 -12.50 -15.94 23.53
C GLU A 357 -12.92 -14.82 24.49
N LEU A 358 -14.04 -15.08 25.15
CA LEU A 358 -14.45 -14.47 26.40
C LEU A 358 -13.62 -15.05 27.54
#